data_bc71893347b886ffdefacec8f4719021
#
_entry.id   bc71893347b886ffdefacec8f4719021
#
_cell.length_a   1.000
_cell.length_b   1.000
_cell.length_c   1.000
_cell.angle_alpha   90.00
_cell.angle_beta   90.00
_cell.angle_gamma   90.00
#
_symmetry.space_group_name_H-M   'P 1'
#
loop_
_entity.id
_entity.type
_entity.pdbx_description
1 polymer ?
#
loop_
_entity_poly.entity_id
_entity_poly.type
_entity_poly.pdbx_seq_one_letter_code
_entity_poly.pdbx_strand_id
1 'polypeptide(L)'
;MDKEQLASKIADPKPQDYLRARRPEQFSDSLKLHESTIDRSMLEYHFDTLNNRSQELEFEIFVRKLCEREICPNLVPQTGPTAGGDGKTDTETYPVSSQIAFFWGLNEAPESQRWAFGVSTQKDWKTKCTKDVESIMSTGRGYVRIFCVSSRFIKNSLRAQLQDDLSKKHGIKVTIYDRTWLLDKTLQPKNQHLAIDCRLPAIQCQLKLEVCG
;
A
#
# COMPACT_ATOMS: atom_id res chain seq x y z
N MET A 1 -43.78 18.14 -16.70
CA MET A 1 -42.30 18.21 -16.56
C MET A 1 -41.74 16.92 -17.14
N ASP A 2 -41.28 17.03 -18.39
CA ASP A 2 -40.97 15.86 -19.22
C ASP A 2 -39.72 15.12 -18.72
N LYS A 3 -39.80 13.80 -18.77
CA LYS A 3 -38.68 12.89 -18.40
C LYS A 3 -37.40 13.14 -19.22
N GLU A 4 -37.51 13.73 -20.40
CA GLU A 4 -36.38 14.15 -21.22
C GLU A 4 -35.62 15.36 -20.66
N GLN A 5 -36.26 16.27 -19.93
CA GLN A 5 -35.57 17.39 -19.29
C GLN A 5 -34.82 17.01 -18.03
N LEU A 6 -35.12 15.87 -17.42
CA LEU A 6 -34.37 15.35 -16.27
C LEU A 6 -33.07 14.61 -16.70
N ALA A 7 -33.11 13.98 -17.88
CA ALA A 7 -31.95 13.25 -18.41
C ALA A 7 -30.82 14.17 -18.91
N SER A 8 -31.12 15.41 -19.28
CA SER A 8 -30.12 16.36 -19.81
C SER A 8 -29.30 17.07 -18.73
N LYS A 9 -29.53 16.80 -17.44
CA LYS A 9 -28.80 17.43 -16.31
C LYS A 9 -27.80 16.54 -15.61
N ILE A 10 -27.69 15.29 -16.00
CA ILE A 10 -26.60 14.44 -15.50
C ILE A 10 -25.44 14.65 -16.47
N ALA A 11 -24.66 15.70 -16.23
CA ALA A 11 -23.40 15.87 -16.93
C ALA A 11 -22.55 14.62 -16.72
N ASP A 12 -21.97 14.08 -17.79
CA ASP A 12 -21.07 12.94 -17.69
C ASP A 12 -20.01 13.24 -16.61
N PRO A 13 -19.78 12.34 -15.66
CA PRO A 13 -18.88 12.58 -14.57
C PRO A 13 -17.48 12.83 -15.13
N LYS A 14 -16.85 13.92 -14.71
CA LYS A 14 -15.49 14.28 -15.13
C LYS A 14 -14.48 13.33 -14.46
N PRO A 15 -13.32 13.10 -15.06
CA PRO A 15 -12.24 12.31 -14.43
C PRO A 15 -11.94 12.74 -12.99
N GLN A 16 -11.99 14.05 -12.73
CA GLN A 16 -11.79 14.62 -11.39
C GLN A 16 -12.85 14.17 -10.37
N ASP A 17 -14.08 13.94 -10.79
CA ASP A 17 -15.16 13.49 -9.89
C ASP A 17 -14.92 12.06 -9.42
N TYR A 18 -14.39 11.21 -10.30
CA TYR A 18 -13.95 9.85 -9.95
C TYR A 18 -12.75 9.86 -9.03
N LEU A 19 -11.74 10.70 -9.32
CA LEU A 19 -10.57 10.87 -8.46
C LEU A 19 -10.98 11.38 -7.08
N ARG A 20 -11.89 12.34 -7.00
CA ARG A 20 -12.43 12.88 -5.75
C ARG A 20 -13.18 11.81 -4.95
N ALA A 21 -14.01 11.01 -5.60
CA ALA A 21 -14.72 9.91 -4.95
C ALA A 21 -13.77 8.80 -4.47
N ARG A 22 -12.70 8.53 -5.21
CA ARG A 22 -11.74 7.46 -4.89
C ARG A 22 -10.67 7.89 -3.90
N ARG A 23 -10.24 9.14 -3.97
CA ARG A 23 -9.17 9.72 -3.14
C ARG A 23 -9.58 11.10 -2.62
N PRO A 24 -10.62 11.19 -1.81
CA PRO A 24 -11.14 12.48 -1.33
C PRO A 24 -10.08 13.29 -0.59
N GLU A 25 -9.11 12.62 0.02
CA GLU A 25 -8.01 13.25 0.75
C GLU A 25 -7.04 14.07 -0.14
N GLN A 26 -7.10 13.91 -1.43
CA GLN A 26 -6.31 14.74 -2.37
C GLN A 26 -6.99 16.07 -2.70
N PHE A 27 -8.22 16.26 -2.23
CA PHE A 27 -9.02 17.45 -2.48
C PHE A 27 -9.27 18.16 -1.15
N SER A 28 -8.66 19.31 -0.97
CA SER A 28 -8.62 20.06 0.30
C SER A 28 -10.01 20.48 0.85
N ASP A 29 -11.01 20.54 -0.01
CA ASP A 29 -12.39 20.86 0.37
C ASP A 29 -13.18 19.66 0.93
N SER A 30 -12.61 18.46 0.87
CA SER A 30 -13.31 17.22 1.23
C SER A 30 -12.93 16.66 2.60
N LEU A 31 -11.88 17.18 3.26
CA LEU A 31 -11.38 16.62 4.52
C LEU A 31 -11.02 17.71 5.51
N LYS A 32 -11.64 17.63 6.70
CA LYS A 32 -10.98 18.10 7.91
C LYS A 32 -9.81 17.14 8.16
N LEU A 33 -8.59 17.61 7.91
CA LEU A 33 -7.39 16.90 8.31
C LEU A 33 -7.49 16.65 9.82
N HIS A 34 -7.64 15.39 10.22
CA HIS A 34 -7.45 15.04 11.61
C HIS A 34 -6.00 15.38 11.96
N GLU A 35 -5.80 16.27 12.90
CA GLU A 35 -4.49 16.61 13.47
C GLU A 35 -3.95 15.48 14.33
N SER A 36 -3.95 14.26 13.81
CA SER A 36 -3.24 13.16 14.46
C SER A 36 -1.83 13.14 13.94
N THR A 37 -0.94 13.80 14.68
CA THR A 37 0.49 13.76 14.36
C THR A 37 1.09 12.48 14.91
N ILE A 38 1.46 11.58 14.03
CA ILE A 38 2.30 10.44 14.40
C ILE A 38 3.73 10.93 14.48
N ASP A 39 4.36 10.76 15.62
CA ASP A 39 5.78 11.03 15.79
C ASP A 39 6.61 9.95 15.06
N ARG A 40 7.68 10.38 14.40
CA ARG A 40 8.59 9.49 13.66
C ARG A 40 9.20 8.42 14.57
N SER A 41 9.65 8.80 15.74
CA SER A 41 10.31 7.88 16.69
C SER A 41 9.34 6.82 17.20
N MET A 42 8.08 7.19 17.39
CA MET A 42 7.00 6.28 17.74
C MET A 42 6.79 5.25 16.61
N LEU A 43 6.71 5.69 15.36
CA LEU A 43 6.51 4.79 14.22
C LEU A 43 7.72 3.87 14.02
N GLU A 44 8.93 4.35 14.17
CA GLU A 44 10.17 3.54 14.14
C GLU A 44 10.15 2.46 15.23
N TYR A 45 9.81 2.81 16.47
CA TYR A 45 9.65 1.85 17.56
C TYR A 45 8.60 0.77 17.22
N HIS A 46 7.50 1.17 16.62
CA HIS A 46 6.46 0.21 16.22
C HIS A 46 6.97 -0.77 15.16
N PHE A 47 7.71 -0.30 14.16
CA PHE A 47 8.29 -1.17 13.15
C PHE A 47 9.35 -2.12 13.74
N ASP A 48 10.07 -1.71 14.78
CA ASP A 48 11.05 -2.57 15.46
C ASP A 48 10.40 -3.67 16.31
N THR A 49 9.23 -3.40 16.85
CA THR A 49 8.55 -4.28 17.81
C THR A 49 7.38 -5.08 17.22
N LEU A 50 7.15 -5.02 15.91
CA LEU A 50 6.05 -5.73 15.23
C LEU A 50 6.01 -7.22 15.59
N ASN A 51 7.12 -7.93 15.43
CA ASN A 51 7.20 -9.35 15.71
C ASN A 51 6.99 -9.67 17.19
N ASN A 52 7.48 -8.81 18.10
CA ASN A 52 7.31 -9.02 19.54
C ASN A 52 5.85 -8.85 19.98
N ARG A 53 5.05 -8.17 19.19
CA ARG A 53 3.63 -7.91 19.44
C ARG A 53 2.69 -8.75 18.58
N SER A 54 3.25 -9.66 17.76
CA SER A 54 2.49 -10.50 16.82
C SER A 54 1.58 -9.66 15.91
N GLN A 55 2.12 -8.56 15.37
CA GLN A 55 1.39 -7.59 14.52
C GLN A 55 1.81 -7.67 13.05
N GLU A 56 2.28 -8.82 12.60
CA GLU A 56 2.67 -9.02 11.22
C GLU A 56 1.49 -8.83 10.26
N LEU A 57 0.32 -9.33 10.62
CA LEU A 57 -0.90 -9.20 9.81
C LEU A 57 -1.35 -7.73 9.71
N GLU A 58 -1.35 -6.99 10.81
CA GLU A 58 -1.69 -5.56 10.82
C GLU A 58 -0.70 -4.78 9.96
N PHE A 59 0.57 -5.16 9.98
CA PHE A 59 1.59 -4.57 9.14
C PHE A 59 1.35 -4.87 7.64
N GLU A 60 1.01 -6.09 7.28
CA GLU A 60 0.66 -6.47 5.91
C GLU A 60 -0.55 -5.68 5.40
N ILE A 61 -1.61 -5.57 6.21
CA ILE A 61 -2.80 -4.76 5.89
C ILE A 61 -2.44 -3.29 5.70
N PHE A 62 -1.62 -2.75 6.59
CA PHE A 62 -1.15 -1.36 6.50
C PHE A 62 -0.34 -1.13 5.22
N VAL A 63 0.65 -1.98 4.93
CA VAL A 63 1.48 -1.87 3.72
C VAL A 63 0.63 -1.96 2.47
N ARG A 64 -0.35 -2.89 2.41
CA ARG A 64 -1.27 -2.98 1.28
C ARG A 64 -2.03 -1.67 1.07
N LYS A 65 -2.66 -1.13 2.12
CA LYS A 65 -3.39 0.15 2.04
C LYS A 65 -2.48 1.31 1.62
N LEU A 66 -1.24 1.34 2.10
CA LEU A 66 -0.26 2.35 1.70
C LEU A 66 0.12 2.19 0.21
N CYS A 67 0.34 0.95 -0.26
CA CYS A 67 0.61 0.67 -1.66
C CYS A 67 -0.59 0.98 -2.57
N GLU A 68 -1.82 0.77 -2.11
CA GLU A 68 -3.03 1.18 -2.84
C GLU A 68 -3.06 2.69 -3.12
N ARG A 69 -2.51 3.48 -2.22
CA ARG A 69 -2.48 4.95 -2.37
C ARG A 69 -1.27 5.46 -3.14
N GLU A 70 -0.10 4.87 -2.91
CA GLU A 70 1.17 5.40 -3.41
C GLU A 70 1.64 4.71 -4.70
N ILE A 71 1.14 3.51 -5.01
CA ILE A 71 1.60 2.71 -6.15
C ILE A 71 0.46 2.42 -7.13
N CYS A 72 -0.53 1.62 -6.71
CA CYS A 72 -1.66 1.28 -7.56
C CYS A 72 -2.89 0.91 -6.73
N PRO A 73 -4.08 1.42 -7.08
CA PRO A 73 -5.28 1.28 -6.25
C PRO A 73 -6.01 -0.06 -6.40
N ASN A 74 -5.59 -0.91 -7.36
CA ASN A 74 -6.26 -2.16 -7.71
C ASN A 74 -5.60 -3.39 -7.05
N LEU A 75 -5.35 -3.33 -5.73
CA LEU A 75 -4.80 -4.46 -4.99
C LEU A 75 -5.90 -5.32 -4.39
N VAL A 76 -5.74 -6.64 -4.50
CA VAL A 76 -6.66 -7.62 -3.90
C VAL A 76 -6.42 -7.67 -2.39
N PRO A 77 -7.44 -7.47 -1.55
CA PRO A 77 -7.31 -7.74 -0.13
C PRO A 77 -7.12 -9.24 0.09
N GLN A 78 -6.08 -9.62 0.81
CA GLN A 78 -5.95 -11.02 1.23
C GLN A 78 -7.01 -11.37 2.28
N THR A 79 -7.69 -12.46 2.04
CA THR A 79 -8.73 -12.99 2.93
C THR A 79 -8.17 -14.25 3.59
N GLY A 80 -7.76 -14.14 4.85
CA GLY A 80 -7.48 -15.32 5.66
C GLY A 80 -6.25 -15.20 6.56
N PRO A 81 -6.28 -15.87 7.73
CA PRO A 81 -5.22 -15.83 8.72
C PRO A 81 -4.02 -16.74 8.38
N THR A 82 -4.00 -17.37 7.22
CA THR A 82 -2.91 -18.26 6.81
C THR A 82 -1.76 -17.43 6.25
N ALA A 83 -0.71 -17.33 7.07
CA ALA A 83 0.56 -16.77 6.63
C ALA A 83 0.97 -17.38 5.28
N GLY A 84 1.04 -16.55 4.23
CA GLY A 84 1.48 -16.98 2.92
C GLY A 84 0.44 -17.74 2.09
N GLY A 85 -0.84 -17.35 2.11
CA GLY A 85 -1.92 -17.97 1.36
C GLY A 85 -1.53 -18.70 0.06
N ASP A 86 -2.34 -19.55 -0.47
CA ASP A 86 -2.08 -20.44 -1.64
C ASP A 86 -1.46 -19.73 -2.87
N GLY A 87 -1.55 -18.39 -2.92
CA GLY A 87 -0.99 -17.55 -3.99
C GLY A 87 0.47 -17.16 -3.86
N LYS A 88 1.14 -17.46 -2.73
CA LYS A 88 2.54 -17.07 -2.43
C LYS A 88 2.84 -15.56 -2.54
N THR A 89 1.80 -14.73 -2.54
CA THR A 89 1.86 -13.27 -2.54
C THR A 89 1.05 -12.73 -1.36
N ASP A 90 1.47 -11.61 -0.77
CA ASP A 90 0.69 -10.96 0.28
C ASP A 90 -0.44 -10.10 -0.32
N THR A 91 -0.26 -9.60 -1.52
CA THR A 91 -1.30 -9.03 -2.37
C THR A 91 -0.85 -8.99 -3.84
N GLU A 92 -1.80 -8.90 -4.74
CA GLU A 92 -1.56 -8.74 -6.17
C GLU A 92 -2.57 -7.79 -6.81
N THR A 93 -2.27 -7.30 -8.01
CA THR A 93 -3.22 -6.48 -8.76
C THR A 93 -4.32 -7.34 -9.35
N TYR A 94 -5.54 -6.81 -9.36
CA TYR A 94 -6.65 -7.35 -10.18
C TYR A 94 -6.83 -6.49 -11.44
N PRO A 95 -7.31 -7.09 -12.55
CA PRO A 95 -7.52 -6.36 -13.79
C PRO A 95 -8.64 -5.34 -13.64
N VAL A 96 -8.43 -4.17 -14.23
CA VAL A 96 -9.44 -3.10 -14.33
C VAL A 96 -9.55 -2.66 -15.79
N SER A 97 -10.66 -2.08 -16.20
CA SER A 97 -10.80 -1.56 -17.55
C SER A 97 -9.87 -0.37 -17.80
N SER A 98 -9.49 -0.16 -19.07
CA SER A 98 -8.67 0.97 -19.48
C SER A 98 -9.27 2.32 -19.10
N GLN A 99 -10.58 2.43 -19.08
CA GLN A 99 -11.28 3.62 -18.62
C GLN A 99 -11.04 3.88 -17.12
N ILE A 100 -11.14 2.85 -16.28
CA ILE A 100 -10.86 2.97 -14.85
C ILE A 100 -9.39 3.30 -14.62
N ALA A 101 -8.46 2.65 -15.32
CA ALA A 101 -7.04 2.93 -15.23
C ALA A 101 -6.73 4.39 -15.61
N PHE A 102 -7.36 4.91 -16.65
CA PHE A 102 -7.24 6.30 -17.05
C PHE A 102 -7.73 7.26 -15.95
N PHE A 103 -8.91 6.99 -15.36
CA PHE A 103 -9.43 7.81 -14.26
C PHE A 103 -8.55 7.78 -13.01
N TRP A 104 -7.84 6.69 -12.79
CA TRP A 104 -6.88 6.60 -11.70
C TRP A 104 -5.53 7.27 -12.01
N GLY A 105 -5.34 7.76 -13.22
CA GLY A 105 -4.09 8.37 -13.67
C GLY A 105 -2.94 7.36 -13.76
N LEU A 106 -3.25 6.11 -14.01
CA LEU A 106 -2.26 5.06 -14.18
C LEU A 106 -1.75 5.10 -15.62
N ASN A 107 -0.55 5.64 -15.80
CA ASN A 107 0.07 5.76 -17.13
C ASN A 107 0.65 4.44 -17.66
N GLU A 108 0.95 3.50 -16.76
CA GLU A 108 1.38 2.14 -17.13
C GLU A 108 0.19 1.22 -16.90
N ALA A 109 -0.27 0.55 -17.94
CA ALA A 109 -1.49 -0.27 -17.96
C ALA A 109 -1.48 -1.42 -16.93
N PRO A 110 -1.90 -1.20 -15.67
CA PRO A 110 -2.04 -2.31 -14.72
C PRO A 110 -3.22 -3.21 -15.05
N GLU A 111 -4.04 -2.81 -16.00
CA GLU A 111 -5.15 -3.60 -16.53
C GLU A 111 -4.69 -4.85 -17.27
N SER A 112 -3.53 -4.79 -17.95
CA SER A 112 -2.95 -5.90 -18.69
C SER A 112 -1.75 -6.55 -18.00
N GLN A 113 -1.23 -5.93 -16.93
CA GLN A 113 -0.02 -6.37 -16.25
C GLN A 113 -0.33 -6.82 -14.83
N ARG A 114 0.06 -8.04 -14.51
CA ARG A 114 -0.05 -8.57 -13.16
C ARG A 114 1.18 -8.19 -12.33
N TRP A 115 0.96 -7.49 -11.23
CA TRP A 115 1.99 -7.14 -10.26
C TRP A 115 1.75 -7.89 -8.95
N ALA A 116 2.82 -8.32 -8.31
CA ALA A 116 2.79 -9.00 -7.02
C ALA A 116 3.51 -8.20 -5.95
N PHE A 117 3.08 -8.38 -4.71
CA PHE A 117 3.67 -7.72 -3.54
C PHE A 117 3.98 -8.75 -2.48
N GLY A 118 5.21 -8.71 -1.96
CA GLY A 118 5.65 -9.45 -0.79
C GLY A 118 5.97 -8.47 0.34
N VAL A 119 5.44 -8.72 1.53
CA VAL A 119 5.61 -7.89 2.71
C VAL A 119 6.32 -8.67 3.80
N SER A 120 7.28 -8.06 4.49
CA SER A 120 8.05 -8.78 5.49
C SER A 120 8.51 -7.93 6.66
N THR A 121 8.43 -8.51 7.85
CA THR A 121 8.99 -7.99 9.09
C THR A 121 10.30 -8.69 9.49
N GLN A 122 10.79 -9.65 8.68
CA GLN A 122 11.94 -10.48 9.02
C GLN A 122 13.25 -9.68 9.04
N LYS A 123 14.15 -10.04 9.98
CA LYS A 123 15.47 -9.39 10.12
C LYS A 123 16.36 -9.66 8.91
N ASP A 124 16.38 -10.91 8.44
CA ASP A 124 17.08 -11.27 7.20
C ASP A 124 16.21 -10.95 5.98
N TRP A 125 16.10 -9.66 5.70
CA TRP A 125 15.33 -9.11 4.60
C TRP A 125 15.81 -9.62 3.23
N LYS A 126 17.14 -9.83 3.08
CA LYS A 126 17.73 -10.23 1.80
C LYS A 126 17.30 -11.63 1.40
N THR A 127 17.49 -12.59 2.30
CA THR A 127 17.06 -13.98 2.08
C THR A 127 15.55 -14.06 1.91
N LYS A 128 14.79 -13.33 2.72
CA LYS A 128 13.32 -13.32 2.61
C LYS A 128 12.87 -12.76 1.26
N CYS A 129 13.36 -11.61 0.85
CA CYS A 129 13.00 -11.01 -0.45
C CYS A 129 13.35 -11.94 -1.63
N THR A 130 14.53 -12.57 -1.59
CA THR A 130 14.93 -13.53 -2.63
C THR A 130 13.96 -14.71 -2.70
N LYS A 131 13.65 -15.33 -1.56
CA LYS A 131 12.70 -16.45 -1.49
C LYS A 131 11.30 -16.06 -1.94
N ASP A 132 10.81 -14.87 -1.58
CA ASP A 132 9.48 -14.40 -1.99
C ASP A 132 9.42 -14.22 -3.50
N VAL A 133 10.43 -13.57 -4.11
CA VAL A 133 10.48 -13.40 -5.56
C VAL A 133 10.52 -14.77 -6.27
N GLU A 134 11.37 -15.69 -5.81
CA GLU A 134 11.47 -17.04 -6.38
C GLU A 134 10.13 -17.81 -6.23
N SER A 135 9.51 -17.71 -5.07
CA SER A 135 8.22 -18.33 -4.78
C SER A 135 7.11 -17.80 -5.68
N ILE A 136 7.02 -16.46 -5.82
CA ILE A 136 6.05 -15.80 -6.70
C ILE A 136 6.27 -16.22 -8.16
N MET A 137 7.51 -16.20 -8.62
CA MET A 137 7.84 -16.59 -9.99
C MET A 137 7.54 -18.07 -10.27
N SER A 138 7.71 -18.95 -9.28
CA SER A 138 7.42 -20.38 -9.40
C SER A 138 5.92 -20.68 -9.61
N THR A 139 5.03 -19.71 -9.37
CA THR A 139 3.59 -19.87 -9.62
C THR A 139 3.22 -19.88 -11.10
N GLY A 140 4.10 -19.36 -11.98
CA GLY A 140 3.84 -19.25 -13.41
C GLY A 140 2.69 -18.33 -13.80
N ARG A 141 2.22 -17.43 -12.88
CA ARG A 141 1.04 -16.60 -13.10
C ARG A 141 1.27 -15.35 -13.98
N GLY A 142 2.46 -15.23 -14.59
CA GLY A 142 2.76 -14.15 -15.53
C GLY A 142 2.93 -12.78 -14.91
N TYR A 143 3.51 -12.71 -13.72
CA TYR A 143 3.86 -11.42 -13.11
C TYR A 143 4.96 -10.73 -13.91
N VAL A 144 4.80 -9.43 -14.14
CA VAL A 144 5.77 -8.59 -14.85
C VAL A 144 6.50 -7.62 -13.91
N ARG A 145 5.98 -7.45 -12.70
CA ARG A 145 6.58 -6.60 -11.67
C ARG A 145 6.34 -7.21 -10.29
N ILE A 146 7.38 -7.20 -9.44
CA ILE A 146 7.27 -7.62 -8.06
C ILE A 146 7.79 -6.49 -7.15
N PHE A 147 7.02 -6.20 -6.11
CA PHE A 147 7.38 -5.26 -5.05
C PHE A 147 7.64 -6.04 -3.77
N CYS A 148 8.82 -5.87 -3.18
CA CYS A 148 9.14 -6.37 -1.86
C CYS A 148 9.16 -5.21 -0.88
N VAL A 149 8.37 -5.29 0.18
CA VAL A 149 8.28 -4.23 1.20
C VAL A 149 8.76 -4.77 2.54
N SER A 150 9.78 -4.14 3.10
CA SER A 150 10.39 -4.58 4.36
C SER A 150 10.27 -3.52 5.45
N SER A 151 9.94 -3.96 6.68
CA SER A 151 9.98 -3.09 7.87
C SER A 151 11.39 -2.74 8.32
N ARG A 152 12.44 -3.20 7.63
CA ARG A 152 13.85 -3.00 8.02
C ARG A 152 14.50 -1.87 7.25
N PHE A 153 15.46 -1.19 7.89
CA PHE A 153 16.37 -0.30 7.19
C PHE A 153 17.32 -1.10 6.30
N ILE A 154 17.45 -0.69 5.06
CA ILE A 154 18.28 -1.36 4.08
C ILE A 154 19.26 -0.35 3.48
N LYS A 155 20.55 -0.68 3.51
CA LYS A 155 21.57 0.15 2.88
C LYS A 155 21.31 0.26 1.37
N ASN A 156 21.27 1.49 0.85
CA ASN A 156 20.89 1.76 -0.55
C ASN A 156 21.66 0.93 -1.58
N SER A 157 22.98 0.76 -1.40
CA SER A 157 23.80 -0.05 -2.31
C SER A 157 23.38 -1.51 -2.34
N LEU A 158 23.09 -2.11 -1.18
CA LEU A 158 22.66 -3.50 -1.07
C LEU A 158 21.25 -3.70 -1.65
N ARG A 159 20.36 -2.73 -1.42
CA ARG A 159 19.01 -2.73 -2.00
C ARG A 159 19.06 -2.68 -3.52
N ALA A 160 19.79 -1.71 -4.09
CA ALA A 160 19.93 -1.54 -5.51
C ALA A 160 20.54 -2.81 -6.16
N GLN A 161 21.63 -3.32 -5.59
CA GLN A 161 22.25 -4.54 -6.09
C GLN A 161 21.27 -5.72 -6.13
N LEU A 162 20.55 -5.99 -5.03
CA LEU A 162 19.59 -7.09 -4.99
C LEU A 162 18.44 -6.90 -5.99
N GLN A 163 17.92 -5.67 -6.16
CA GLN A 163 16.92 -5.36 -7.17
C GLN A 163 17.38 -5.71 -8.58
N ASP A 164 18.61 -5.29 -8.92
CA ASP A 164 19.18 -5.50 -10.25
C ASP A 164 19.43 -7.00 -10.48
N ASP A 165 20.00 -7.70 -9.49
CA ASP A 165 20.28 -9.14 -9.55
C ASP A 165 19.00 -9.95 -9.77
N LEU A 166 17.95 -9.68 -8.99
CA LEU A 166 16.67 -10.38 -9.10
C LEU A 166 15.94 -10.03 -10.38
N SER A 167 15.96 -8.75 -10.78
CA SER A 167 15.32 -8.32 -12.03
C SER A 167 15.97 -8.98 -13.24
N LYS A 168 17.30 -9.05 -13.26
CA LYS A 168 18.06 -9.71 -14.32
C LYS A 168 17.84 -11.22 -14.34
N LYS A 169 17.84 -11.86 -13.15
CA LYS A 169 17.64 -13.31 -13.01
C LYS A 169 16.28 -13.77 -13.54
N HIS A 170 15.24 -13.02 -13.28
CA HIS A 170 13.86 -13.42 -13.59
C HIS A 170 13.27 -12.72 -14.82
N GLY A 171 13.97 -11.76 -15.43
CA GLY A 171 13.47 -11.02 -16.61
C GLY A 171 12.27 -10.11 -16.32
N ILE A 172 12.10 -9.67 -15.06
CA ILE A 172 10.99 -8.83 -14.62
C ILE A 172 11.51 -7.63 -13.82
N LYS A 173 10.66 -6.64 -13.56
CA LYS A 173 11.05 -5.52 -12.70
C LYS A 173 10.81 -5.86 -11.22
N VAL A 174 11.86 -5.97 -10.44
CA VAL A 174 11.79 -6.08 -8.98
C VAL A 174 12.07 -4.72 -8.34
N THR A 175 11.25 -4.32 -7.38
CA THR A 175 11.43 -3.08 -6.61
C THR A 175 11.39 -3.41 -5.13
N ILE A 176 12.35 -2.90 -4.36
CA ILE A 176 12.43 -3.13 -2.92
C ILE A 176 12.20 -1.81 -2.20
N TYR A 177 11.15 -1.76 -1.39
CA TYR A 177 10.89 -0.66 -0.47
C TYR A 177 11.28 -1.07 0.95
N ASP A 178 11.98 -0.18 1.64
CA ASP A 178 12.47 -0.38 2.99
C ASP A 178 11.75 0.51 4.00
N ARG A 179 12.16 0.44 5.26
CA ARG A 179 11.64 1.30 6.34
C ARG A 179 11.72 2.79 6.00
N THR A 180 12.76 3.23 5.31
CA THR A 180 12.90 4.65 4.95
C THR A 180 11.75 5.11 4.08
N TRP A 181 11.39 4.31 3.06
CA TRP A 181 10.24 4.59 2.21
C TRP A 181 8.92 4.55 3.01
N LEU A 182 8.75 3.54 3.89
CA LEU A 182 7.56 3.42 4.74
C LEU A 182 7.37 4.66 5.62
N LEU A 183 8.44 5.10 6.29
CA LEU A 183 8.40 6.30 7.14
C LEU A 183 8.09 7.56 6.32
N ASP A 184 8.77 7.76 5.18
CA ASP A 184 8.55 8.91 4.31
C ASP A 184 7.08 9.00 3.86
N LYS A 185 6.51 7.89 3.42
CA LYS A 185 5.12 7.88 2.95
C LYS A 185 4.09 7.95 4.07
N THR A 186 4.33 7.27 5.18
CA THR A 186 3.38 7.26 6.31
C THR A 186 3.28 8.61 6.99
N LEU A 187 4.40 9.33 7.15
CA LEU A 187 4.42 10.63 7.82
C LEU A 187 3.80 11.76 6.98
N GLN A 188 3.51 11.52 5.71
CA GLN A 188 2.72 12.49 4.94
C GLN A 188 1.32 12.64 5.54
N PRO A 189 0.79 13.86 5.71
CA PRO A 189 -0.51 14.10 6.37
C PRO A 189 -1.65 13.23 5.81
N LYS A 190 -1.65 13.01 4.50
CA LYS A 190 -2.65 12.19 3.81
C LYS A 190 -2.65 10.70 4.21
N ASN A 191 -1.55 10.18 4.76
CA ASN A 191 -1.34 8.76 5.03
C ASN A 191 -1.32 8.39 6.51
N GLN A 192 -1.14 9.35 7.43
CA GLN A 192 -0.96 9.06 8.86
C GLN A 192 -2.11 8.24 9.45
N HIS A 193 -3.35 8.52 9.04
CA HIS A 193 -4.52 7.76 9.48
C HIS A 193 -4.44 6.26 9.14
N LEU A 194 -3.73 5.86 8.08
CA LEU A 194 -3.60 4.44 7.72
C LEU A 194 -2.87 3.64 8.80
N ALA A 195 -1.81 4.21 9.39
CA ALA A 195 -1.10 3.56 10.48
C ALA A 195 -1.96 3.46 11.74
N ILE A 196 -2.75 4.50 12.03
CA ILE A 196 -3.68 4.55 13.15
C ILE A 196 -4.78 3.50 12.99
N ASP A 197 -5.43 3.48 11.82
CA ASP A 197 -6.52 2.54 11.50
C ASP A 197 -6.06 1.08 11.57
N CYS A 198 -4.80 0.82 11.24
CA CYS A 198 -4.20 -0.50 11.31
C CYS A 198 -3.58 -0.82 12.68
N ARG A 199 -3.83 0.01 13.70
CA ARG A 199 -3.34 -0.17 15.08
C ARG A 199 -1.82 -0.32 15.20
N LEU A 200 -1.08 0.22 14.25
CA LEU A 200 0.38 0.17 14.29
C LEU A 200 0.96 1.01 15.41
N PRO A 201 0.54 2.27 15.64
CA PRO A 201 0.86 2.97 16.88
C PRO A 201 -0.11 2.52 17.98
N ALA A 202 0.41 2.13 19.14
CA ALA A 202 -0.40 2.05 20.34
C ALA A 202 -0.78 3.47 20.75
N ILE A 203 -1.88 3.98 20.21
CA ILE A 203 -2.42 5.25 20.62
C ILE A 203 -2.92 5.06 22.05
N GLN A 204 -2.16 5.51 23.04
CA GLN A 204 -2.77 5.99 24.25
C GLN A 204 -3.54 7.25 23.87
N CYS A 205 -4.80 7.05 23.50
CA CYS A 205 -5.76 8.13 23.39
C CYS A 205 -5.91 8.67 24.82
N GLN A 206 -5.09 9.65 25.20
CA GLN A 206 -5.42 10.52 26.29
C GLN A 206 -6.61 11.34 25.81
N LEU A 207 -7.81 10.75 25.93
CA LEU A 207 -9.05 11.51 26.06
C LEU A 207 -8.84 12.40 27.31
N LYS A 208 -8.36 13.60 27.12
CA LYS A 208 -8.63 14.68 28.07
C LYS A 208 -10.14 14.85 28.05
N LEU A 209 -10.81 14.18 28.96
CA LEU A 209 -12.13 14.59 29.43
C LEU A 209 -11.90 15.96 30.08
N GLU A 210 -12.04 17.02 29.29
CA GLU A 210 -12.37 18.32 29.84
C GLU A 210 -13.78 18.20 30.41
N VAL A 211 -13.81 17.86 31.68
CA VAL A 211 -15.02 18.05 32.52
C VAL A 211 -15.20 19.56 32.60
N CYS A 212 -16.13 20.08 31.80
CA CYS A 212 -16.68 21.41 32.01
C CYS A 212 -17.34 21.42 33.38
N GLY A 213 -16.68 22.11 34.33
CA GLY A 213 -17.27 22.55 35.62
C GLY A 213 -18.23 23.72 35.40
#